data_d81038a0363ec330f61e4e3543afb22b
#
_entry.id   d81038a0363ec330f61e4e3543afb22b
#
_cell.length_a   1.000
_cell.length_b   1.000
_cell.length_c   1.000
_cell.angle_alpha   90.00
_cell.angle_beta   90.00
_cell.angle_gamma   90.00
#
_symmetry.space_group_name_H-M   'P 1'
#
loop_
_entity.id
_entity.type
_entity.pdbx_description
1 polymer ?
#
loop_
_entity_poly.entity_id
_entity_poly.type
_entity_poly.pdbx_seq_one_letter_code
_entity_poly.pdbx_strand_id
1 'polypeptide(L)'
;LFPVATGAGKIAGFGARAIAESDTPKYLNSPETPVFRKGRLLYGLPLARQSIREHREAIVSEGYLDVIRLHANGFTNAVSTCGTALTPDQARLLARLQVDVLLLYDGDDAGVRAADRGLDSLLQAGVNTRVLLLPGGEDPDSFLRKEGAGALKERLATALDVPSFLAESKLAGGEGANPSLELRVRRFVGLLERIEDPIRRRLLLRRGAEVFGLEEAVLMEAVQGGSGGRGKKGSKARPVAPPPSPVGASASAGAAPPTEGAISLPADPIEQELAGRVLTEEGAFAEVVDQGGAICFRSEPLRDLLNPWFGEGRAPLQDELRDLLAQSPLTRSLLAELPQEAGRTVETSRKEARDLIQRLEERRLKASIQVLDQAIREAERSRDEGSLGRLIAERRDLASKLHTRSSHSAIH
;
A
#
# COMPACT_ATOMS: atom_id res chain seq x y z
N LEU A 1 30.15 0.17 0.01
CA LEU A 1 29.40 0.61 -1.17
C LEU A 1 28.94 -0.62 -1.96
N PHE A 2 27.70 -0.59 -2.45
CA PHE A 2 27.06 -1.63 -3.24
C PHE A 2 26.74 -1.06 -4.62
N PRO A 3 27.41 -1.47 -5.70
CA PRO A 3 27.12 -0.98 -7.03
C PRO A 3 25.77 -1.56 -7.51
N VAL A 4 24.82 -0.68 -7.87
CA VAL A 4 23.53 -1.06 -8.41
C VAL A 4 23.56 -0.95 -9.93
N ALA A 5 23.36 -2.06 -10.63
CA ALA A 5 23.44 -2.11 -12.07
C ALA A 5 22.05 -2.21 -12.73
N THR A 6 21.93 -1.69 -13.95
CA THR A 6 20.78 -1.92 -14.84
C THR A 6 20.70 -3.39 -15.24
N GLY A 7 19.57 -3.83 -15.77
CA GLY A 7 19.44 -5.18 -16.32
C GLY A 7 20.45 -5.53 -17.43
N ALA A 8 21.11 -4.55 -18.03
CA ALA A 8 22.20 -4.74 -19.01
C ALA A 8 23.60 -4.80 -18.37
N GLY A 9 23.69 -4.76 -17.04
CA GLY A 9 24.97 -4.83 -16.30
C GLY A 9 25.74 -3.50 -16.19
N LYS A 10 25.19 -2.39 -16.67
CA LYS A 10 25.83 -1.07 -16.51
C LYS A 10 25.50 -0.50 -15.14
N ILE A 11 26.51 0.02 -14.43
CA ILE A 11 26.32 0.67 -13.13
C ILE A 11 25.45 1.92 -13.32
N ALA A 12 24.34 1.98 -12.57
CA ALA A 12 23.38 3.08 -12.58
C ALA A 12 23.57 3.99 -11.36
N GLY A 13 23.96 3.42 -10.20
CA GLY A 13 24.14 4.11 -8.95
C GLY A 13 24.72 3.19 -7.89
N PHE A 14 24.68 3.62 -6.65
CA PHE A 14 25.27 2.92 -5.51
C PHE A 14 24.31 2.92 -4.32
N GLY A 15 24.29 1.82 -3.56
CA GLY A 15 23.88 1.79 -2.18
C GLY A 15 25.08 1.88 -1.25
N ALA A 16 24.89 2.34 -0.05
CA ALA A 16 25.89 2.35 1.01
C ALA A 16 25.27 1.87 2.33
N ARG A 17 26.08 1.25 3.17
CA ARG A 17 25.73 0.96 4.56
C ARG A 17 26.77 1.61 5.46
N ALA A 18 26.30 2.27 6.51
CA ALA A 18 27.15 2.79 7.58
C ALA A 18 27.92 1.65 8.26
N ILE A 19 29.19 1.88 8.58
CA ILE A 19 30.04 0.90 9.27
C ILE A 19 29.95 1.09 10.78
N ALA A 20 29.95 2.35 11.24
CA ALA A 20 29.77 2.67 12.64
C ALA A 20 28.29 2.69 13.02
N GLU A 21 27.95 2.17 14.19
CA GLU A 21 26.57 2.16 14.69
C GLU A 21 26.02 3.58 14.95
N SER A 22 26.93 4.55 15.20
CA SER A 22 26.59 5.97 15.38
C SER A 22 26.19 6.68 14.10
N ASP A 23 26.50 6.11 12.92
CA ASP A 23 26.27 6.77 11.64
C ASP A 23 24.82 6.60 11.21
N THR A 24 24.16 7.72 10.93
CA THR A 24 22.79 7.76 10.42
C THR A 24 22.72 8.51 9.09
N PRO A 25 21.95 8.04 8.12
CA PRO A 25 21.11 6.82 8.14
C PRO A 25 21.95 5.53 7.97
N LYS A 26 21.46 4.41 8.52
CA LYS A 26 22.11 3.08 8.41
C LYS A 26 22.35 2.66 6.96
N TYR A 27 21.45 3.01 6.05
CA TYR A 27 21.57 2.78 4.60
C TYR A 27 21.33 4.08 3.85
N LEU A 28 22.15 4.32 2.83
CA LEU A 28 22.03 5.45 1.93
C LEU A 28 22.08 4.95 0.48
N ASN A 29 21.22 5.47 -0.36
CA ASN A 29 21.24 5.19 -1.80
C ASN A 29 21.63 6.47 -2.56
N SER A 30 22.20 6.30 -3.76
CA SER A 30 22.32 7.40 -4.70
C SER A 30 20.98 8.10 -4.89
N PRO A 31 20.96 9.43 -5.09
CA PRO A 31 19.72 10.14 -5.40
C PRO A 31 19.09 9.62 -6.69
N GLU A 32 17.78 9.78 -6.81
CA GLU A 32 17.06 9.44 -8.03
C GLU A 32 17.57 10.27 -9.21
N THR A 33 17.86 9.62 -10.32
CA THR A 33 18.33 10.23 -11.56
C THR A 33 17.64 9.59 -12.77
N PRO A 34 17.78 10.13 -14.00
CA PRO A 34 17.25 9.46 -15.18
C PRO A 34 17.75 8.02 -15.38
N VAL A 35 18.97 7.71 -14.89
CA VAL A 35 19.59 6.38 -15.02
C VAL A 35 19.45 5.53 -13.75
N PHE A 36 19.34 6.13 -12.58
CA PHE A 36 19.13 5.45 -11.30
C PHE A 36 17.74 5.72 -10.76
N ARG A 37 16.85 4.77 -10.96
CA ARG A 37 15.52 4.77 -10.36
C ARG A 37 15.39 3.49 -9.56
N LYS A 38 15.61 3.56 -8.24
CA LYS A 38 15.64 2.37 -7.37
C LYS A 38 14.38 1.51 -7.49
N GLY A 39 13.20 2.13 -7.66
CA GLY A 39 11.94 1.41 -7.88
C GLY A 39 11.84 0.69 -9.23
N ARG A 40 12.83 0.80 -10.13
CA ARG A 40 12.91 0.12 -11.42
C ARG A 40 14.10 -0.82 -11.55
N LEU A 41 14.89 -0.95 -10.50
CA LEU A 41 16.09 -1.75 -10.47
C LEU A 41 15.94 -2.86 -9.41
N LEU A 42 16.55 -3.99 -9.66
CA LEU A 42 16.74 -5.05 -8.68
C LEU A 42 18.23 -5.26 -8.51
N TYR A 43 18.70 -5.15 -7.28
CA TYR A 43 20.10 -5.40 -6.95
C TYR A 43 20.43 -6.86 -7.18
N GLY A 44 21.60 -7.12 -7.74
CA GLY A 44 22.05 -8.48 -8.07
C GLY A 44 21.49 -9.07 -9.37
N LEU A 45 20.48 -8.45 -10.01
CA LEU A 45 19.81 -9.03 -11.18
C LEU A 45 20.74 -9.41 -12.34
N PRO A 46 21.74 -8.63 -12.75
CA PRO A 46 22.64 -9.03 -13.82
C PRO A 46 23.42 -10.34 -13.51
N LEU A 47 23.80 -10.51 -12.24
CA LEU A 47 24.51 -11.69 -11.76
C LEU A 47 23.56 -12.89 -11.60
N ALA A 48 22.36 -12.65 -11.11
CA ALA A 48 21.35 -13.67 -10.83
C ALA A 48 20.63 -14.19 -12.08
N ARG A 49 20.64 -13.43 -13.19
CA ARG A 49 19.78 -13.68 -14.35
C ARG A 49 19.90 -15.09 -14.93
N GLN A 50 21.11 -15.64 -15.03
CA GLN A 50 21.32 -16.99 -15.54
C GLN A 50 20.74 -18.01 -14.57
N SER A 51 21.07 -17.92 -13.29
CA SER A 51 20.59 -18.81 -12.25
C SER A 51 19.07 -18.75 -12.08
N ILE A 52 18.46 -17.56 -12.18
CA ILE A 52 17.00 -17.39 -12.19
C ILE A 52 16.35 -18.20 -13.32
N ARG A 53 16.94 -18.18 -14.52
CA ARG A 53 16.42 -18.96 -15.67
C ARG A 53 16.58 -20.45 -15.48
N GLU A 54 17.72 -20.88 -14.95
CA GLU A 54 18.02 -22.29 -14.68
C GLU A 54 17.10 -22.88 -13.61
N HIS A 55 16.88 -22.15 -12.52
CA HIS A 55 15.98 -22.57 -11.43
C HIS A 55 14.52 -22.28 -11.73
N ARG A 56 14.20 -21.46 -12.76
CA ARG A 56 12.86 -20.94 -13.04
C ARG A 56 12.22 -20.22 -11.85
N GLU A 57 13.04 -19.73 -10.95
CA GLU A 57 12.60 -19.04 -9.74
C GLU A 57 13.59 -17.92 -9.39
N ALA A 58 13.06 -16.75 -8.98
CA ALA A 58 13.83 -15.66 -8.38
C ALA A 58 13.53 -15.60 -6.88
N ILE A 59 14.56 -15.57 -6.05
CA ILE A 59 14.46 -15.25 -4.63
C ILE A 59 14.57 -13.73 -4.50
N VAL A 60 13.57 -13.09 -3.88
CA VAL A 60 13.55 -11.63 -3.66
C VAL A 60 13.67 -11.36 -2.16
N SER A 61 14.74 -10.70 -1.74
CA SER A 61 14.98 -10.23 -0.37
C SER A 61 14.92 -8.70 -0.27
N GLU A 62 15.06 -8.15 0.94
CA GLU A 62 14.94 -6.72 1.17
C GLU A 62 16.24 -5.97 0.89
N GLY A 63 17.39 -6.50 1.32
CA GLY A 63 18.64 -5.78 1.44
C GLY A 63 19.77 -6.25 0.52
N TYR A 64 20.77 -5.39 0.39
CA TYR A 64 22.00 -5.67 -0.36
C TYR A 64 22.82 -6.82 0.25
N LEU A 65 22.93 -6.83 1.58
CA LEU A 65 23.71 -7.82 2.29
C LEU A 65 23.08 -9.20 2.21
N ASP A 66 21.75 -9.27 2.21
CA ASP A 66 21.02 -10.54 2.05
C ASP A 66 21.38 -11.20 0.73
N VAL A 67 21.34 -10.43 -0.38
CA VAL A 67 21.71 -10.94 -1.71
C VAL A 67 23.17 -11.40 -1.72
N ILE A 68 24.08 -10.61 -1.17
CA ILE A 68 25.49 -10.98 -1.13
C ILE A 68 25.70 -12.27 -0.35
N ARG A 69 25.03 -12.39 0.81
CA ARG A 69 25.11 -13.59 1.64
C ARG A 69 24.47 -14.81 0.97
N LEU A 70 23.31 -14.62 0.35
CA LEU A 70 22.63 -15.67 -0.41
C LEU A 70 23.51 -16.19 -1.53
N HIS A 71 24.09 -15.31 -2.36
CA HIS A 71 25.00 -15.69 -3.44
C HIS A 71 26.24 -16.42 -2.92
N ALA A 72 26.86 -15.93 -1.84
CA ALA A 72 28.03 -16.56 -1.22
C ALA A 72 27.75 -17.98 -0.69
N ASN A 73 26.47 -18.30 -0.42
CA ASN A 73 26.03 -19.61 0.05
C ASN A 73 25.31 -20.44 -1.04
N GLY A 74 25.47 -20.09 -2.33
CA GLY A 74 24.98 -20.87 -3.46
C GLY A 74 23.57 -20.52 -3.94
N PHE A 75 22.84 -19.59 -3.32
CA PHE A 75 21.52 -19.11 -3.77
C PHE A 75 21.69 -17.97 -4.78
N THR A 76 22.27 -18.28 -5.92
CA THR A 76 22.69 -17.29 -6.92
C THR A 76 21.54 -16.70 -7.74
N ASN A 77 20.29 -17.21 -7.57
CA ASN A 77 19.06 -16.67 -8.13
C ASN A 77 18.42 -15.59 -7.26
N ALA A 78 19.14 -15.08 -6.23
CA ALA A 78 18.65 -14.05 -5.32
C ALA A 78 18.87 -12.63 -5.87
N VAL A 79 17.88 -11.75 -5.61
CA VAL A 79 17.89 -10.32 -5.94
C VAL A 79 17.25 -9.53 -4.80
N SER A 80 17.42 -8.19 -4.73
CA SER A 80 16.69 -7.39 -3.76
C SER A 80 16.13 -6.09 -4.33
N THR A 81 15.19 -5.50 -3.59
CA THR A 81 14.45 -4.28 -3.96
C THR A 81 15.19 -2.98 -3.66
N CYS A 82 16.49 -3.05 -3.32
CA CYS A 82 17.32 -1.89 -2.95
C CYS A 82 16.81 -1.14 -1.70
N GLY A 83 16.27 -1.85 -0.71
CA GLY A 83 15.77 -1.26 0.53
C GLY A 83 14.46 -0.47 0.36
N THR A 84 13.61 -0.87 -0.57
CA THR A 84 12.25 -0.34 -0.76
C THR A 84 11.23 -1.47 -0.81
N ALA A 85 9.95 -1.18 -0.58
CA ALA A 85 8.91 -2.15 -0.90
C ALA A 85 8.95 -2.52 -2.39
N LEU A 86 8.61 -3.76 -2.74
CA LEU A 86 8.60 -4.24 -4.13
C LEU A 86 7.57 -3.45 -4.95
N THR A 87 8.07 -2.75 -5.97
CA THR A 87 7.26 -1.86 -6.79
C THR A 87 6.60 -2.59 -7.97
N PRO A 88 5.53 -2.02 -8.58
CA PRO A 88 4.96 -2.55 -9.81
C PRO A 88 5.95 -2.62 -10.98
N ASP A 89 6.93 -1.69 -11.08
CA ASP A 89 7.97 -1.74 -12.10
C ASP A 89 8.93 -2.92 -11.90
N GLN A 90 9.33 -3.19 -10.65
CA GLN A 90 10.15 -4.35 -10.29
C GLN A 90 9.39 -5.66 -10.51
N ALA A 91 8.10 -5.71 -10.16
CA ALA A 91 7.25 -6.88 -10.43
C ALA A 91 7.14 -7.15 -11.94
N ARG A 92 6.93 -6.12 -12.79
CA ARG A 92 6.95 -6.26 -14.24
C ARG A 92 8.31 -6.72 -14.78
N LEU A 93 9.40 -6.31 -14.14
CA LEU A 93 10.74 -6.77 -14.51
C LEU A 93 10.90 -8.27 -14.26
N LEU A 94 10.42 -8.77 -13.11
CA LEU A 94 10.39 -10.19 -12.78
C LEU A 94 9.45 -10.98 -13.71
N ALA A 95 8.26 -10.46 -14.01
CA ALA A 95 7.30 -11.08 -14.92
C ALA A 95 7.89 -11.32 -16.33
N ARG A 96 8.73 -10.40 -16.83
CA ARG A 96 9.42 -10.56 -18.13
C ARG A 96 10.42 -11.72 -18.16
N LEU A 97 10.87 -12.18 -17.00
CA LEU A 97 11.74 -13.34 -16.90
C LEU A 97 10.97 -14.66 -17.02
N GLN A 98 9.64 -14.63 -16.90
CA GLN A 98 8.74 -15.79 -16.98
C GLN A 98 9.11 -16.88 -15.96
N VAL A 99 9.34 -16.48 -14.72
CA VAL A 99 9.75 -17.34 -13.61
C VAL A 99 8.85 -17.12 -12.40
N ASP A 100 8.83 -18.08 -11.51
CA ASP A 100 8.20 -17.94 -10.21
C ASP A 100 9.02 -17.00 -9.31
N VAL A 101 8.38 -16.39 -8.31
CA VAL A 101 9.06 -15.56 -7.32
C VAL A 101 8.85 -16.14 -5.93
N LEU A 102 9.93 -16.24 -5.17
CA LEU A 102 9.90 -16.52 -3.76
C LEU A 102 10.31 -15.25 -3.01
N LEU A 103 9.39 -14.68 -2.24
CA LEU A 103 9.68 -13.59 -1.32
C LEU A 103 10.32 -14.18 -0.06
N LEU A 104 11.56 -13.81 0.23
CA LEU A 104 12.32 -14.21 1.41
C LEU A 104 12.56 -12.97 2.28
N TYR A 105 11.76 -12.81 3.33
CA TYR A 105 11.76 -11.62 4.16
C TYR A 105 11.96 -11.96 5.63
N ASP A 106 12.30 -10.95 6.41
CA ASP A 106 12.49 -11.06 7.85
C ASP A 106 11.18 -11.50 8.52
N GLY A 107 11.28 -12.27 9.59
CA GLY A 107 10.12 -12.79 10.30
C GLY A 107 9.50 -11.81 11.30
N ASP A 108 9.78 -10.53 11.16
CA ASP A 108 9.19 -9.47 11.98
C ASP A 108 7.94 -8.86 11.31
N ASP A 109 7.27 -7.98 12.03
CA ASP A 109 6.04 -7.31 11.51
C ASP A 109 6.33 -6.43 10.28
N ALA A 110 7.53 -5.89 10.14
CA ALA A 110 7.91 -5.08 8.99
C ALA A 110 8.06 -5.95 7.73
N GLY A 111 8.73 -7.09 7.85
CA GLY A 111 8.89 -8.07 6.78
C GLY A 111 7.54 -8.68 6.35
N VAL A 112 6.66 -9.00 7.32
CA VAL A 112 5.28 -9.45 7.03
C VAL A 112 4.53 -8.41 6.20
N ARG A 113 4.57 -7.12 6.60
CA ARG A 113 3.95 -6.03 5.83
C ARG A 113 4.61 -5.81 4.47
N ALA A 114 5.93 -6.00 4.38
CA ALA A 114 6.65 -5.89 3.11
C ALA A 114 6.25 -7.00 2.14
N ALA A 115 6.12 -8.25 2.64
CA ALA A 115 5.64 -9.38 1.86
C ALA A 115 4.23 -9.13 1.32
N ASP A 116 3.29 -8.69 2.17
CA ASP A 116 1.92 -8.40 1.75
C ASP A 116 1.84 -7.34 0.64
N ARG A 117 2.57 -6.22 0.79
CA ARG A 117 2.65 -5.21 -0.28
C ARG A 117 3.28 -5.75 -1.57
N GLY A 118 4.29 -6.61 -1.44
CA GLY A 118 4.93 -7.28 -2.57
C GLY A 118 3.97 -8.16 -3.35
N LEU A 119 3.08 -8.88 -2.66
CA LEU A 119 2.06 -9.73 -3.27
C LEU A 119 1.13 -8.95 -4.21
N ASP A 120 0.68 -7.76 -3.84
CA ASP A 120 -0.15 -6.90 -4.70
C ASP A 120 0.52 -6.66 -6.06
N SER A 121 1.79 -6.26 -6.04
CA SER A 121 2.54 -5.94 -7.26
C SER A 121 2.81 -7.18 -8.12
N LEU A 122 3.18 -8.31 -7.51
CA LEU A 122 3.52 -9.54 -8.22
C LEU A 122 2.29 -10.21 -8.84
N LEU A 123 1.18 -10.28 -8.10
CA LEU A 123 -0.06 -10.87 -8.61
C LEU A 123 -0.65 -10.06 -9.77
N GLN A 124 -0.64 -8.72 -9.68
CA GLN A 124 -1.03 -7.85 -10.79
C GLN A 124 -0.13 -8.02 -12.02
N ALA A 125 1.16 -8.24 -11.81
CA ALA A 125 2.12 -8.51 -12.90
C ALA A 125 2.02 -9.94 -13.47
N GLY A 126 1.13 -10.77 -12.94
CA GLY A 126 0.96 -12.14 -13.39
C GLY A 126 2.08 -13.08 -12.94
N VAL A 127 2.80 -12.79 -11.85
CA VAL A 127 3.88 -13.62 -11.34
C VAL A 127 3.36 -14.62 -10.31
N ASN A 128 3.70 -15.90 -10.45
CA ASN A 128 3.42 -16.90 -9.43
C ASN A 128 4.35 -16.67 -8.23
N THR A 129 3.78 -16.64 -7.02
CA THR A 129 4.51 -16.14 -5.85
C THR A 129 4.34 -17.06 -4.65
N ARG A 130 5.45 -17.34 -3.98
CA ARG A 130 5.50 -17.98 -2.66
C ARG A 130 6.16 -17.03 -1.68
N VAL A 131 5.88 -17.20 -0.39
CA VAL A 131 6.42 -16.36 0.69
C VAL A 131 7.07 -17.24 1.75
N LEU A 132 8.27 -16.89 2.14
CA LEU A 132 8.95 -17.43 3.30
C LEU A 132 9.35 -16.28 4.22
N LEU A 133 8.85 -16.30 5.44
CA LEU A 133 9.32 -15.46 6.53
C LEU A 133 10.30 -16.27 7.39
N LEU A 134 11.47 -15.69 7.70
CA LEU A 134 12.44 -16.34 8.53
C LEU A 134 12.00 -16.29 10.00
N PRO A 135 12.31 -17.33 10.82
CA PRO A 135 11.85 -17.37 12.19
C PRO A 135 12.56 -16.33 13.06
N GLY A 136 11.89 -15.88 14.14
CA GLY A 136 12.50 -15.08 15.19
C GLY A 136 12.94 -13.66 14.79
N GLY A 137 12.43 -13.11 13.66
CA GLY A 137 12.86 -11.81 13.17
C GLY A 137 14.27 -11.80 12.58
N GLU A 138 14.81 -12.97 12.24
CA GLU A 138 16.11 -13.09 11.59
C GLU A 138 16.01 -12.62 10.13
N ASP A 139 17.08 -11.94 9.66
CA ASP A 139 17.29 -11.66 8.25
C ASP A 139 18.08 -12.82 7.57
N PRO A 140 18.12 -12.90 6.23
CA PRO A 140 18.86 -13.94 5.51
C PRO A 140 20.35 -14.01 5.87
N ASP A 141 21.00 -12.86 6.18
CA ASP A 141 22.40 -12.82 6.58
C ASP A 141 22.63 -13.50 7.93
N SER A 142 21.82 -13.16 8.94
CA SER A 142 21.90 -13.73 10.29
C SER A 142 21.54 -15.22 10.29
N PHE A 143 20.46 -15.58 9.59
CA PHE A 143 20.03 -16.97 9.49
C PHE A 143 21.12 -17.88 8.87
N LEU A 144 21.68 -17.46 7.73
CA LEU A 144 22.73 -18.22 7.07
C LEU A 144 24.01 -18.35 7.90
N ARG A 145 24.36 -17.33 8.70
CA ARG A 145 25.49 -17.42 9.63
C ARG A 145 25.27 -18.42 10.76
N LYS A 146 24.06 -18.53 11.22
CA LYS A 146 23.70 -19.36 12.38
C LYS A 146 23.40 -20.81 11.98
N GLU A 147 22.54 -20.99 10.99
CA GLU A 147 21.96 -22.28 10.62
C GLU A 147 22.59 -22.89 9.35
N GLY A 148 23.22 -22.09 8.51
CA GLY A 148 23.87 -22.51 7.28
C GLY A 148 22.95 -22.71 6.07
N ALA A 149 23.58 -22.99 4.91
CA ALA A 149 22.88 -23.11 3.63
C ALA A 149 21.91 -24.30 3.56
N GLY A 150 22.23 -25.42 4.21
CA GLY A 150 21.38 -26.61 4.25
C GLY A 150 20.03 -26.31 4.90
N ALA A 151 20.04 -25.68 6.06
CA ALA A 151 18.83 -25.29 6.78
C ALA A 151 17.99 -24.28 5.98
N LEU A 152 18.63 -23.30 5.32
CA LEU A 152 17.89 -22.37 4.47
C LEU A 152 17.24 -23.10 3.28
N LYS A 153 17.91 -24.04 2.64
CA LYS A 153 17.35 -24.83 1.54
C LYS A 153 16.10 -25.61 1.97
N GLU A 154 16.14 -26.22 3.14
CA GLU A 154 14.97 -26.89 3.72
C GLU A 154 13.83 -25.93 3.99
N ARG A 155 14.14 -24.73 4.52
CA ARG A 155 13.14 -23.68 4.76
C ARG A 155 12.51 -23.16 3.47
N LEU A 156 13.29 -22.93 2.41
CA LEU A 156 12.77 -22.49 1.10
C LEU A 156 11.75 -23.49 0.53
N ALA A 157 11.92 -24.79 0.82
CA ALA A 157 10.95 -25.80 0.41
C ALA A 157 9.59 -25.70 1.15
N THR A 158 9.55 -25.07 2.34
CA THR A 158 8.33 -24.85 3.12
C THR A 158 7.66 -23.50 2.84
N ALA A 159 8.15 -22.75 1.85
CA ALA A 159 7.56 -21.47 1.47
C ALA A 159 6.07 -21.60 1.12
N LEU A 160 5.26 -20.73 1.67
CA LEU A 160 3.80 -20.76 1.56
C LEU A 160 3.33 -20.15 0.23
N ASP A 161 2.30 -20.74 -0.35
CA ASP A 161 1.56 -20.08 -1.43
C ASP A 161 0.75 -18.88 -0.88
N VAL A 162 0.24 -18.05 -1.78
CA VAL A 162 -0.43 -16.79 -1.38
C VAL A 162 -1.63 -17.03 -0.45
N PRO A 163 -2.56 -17.97 -0.73
CA PRO A 163 -3.66 -18.24 0.20
C PRO A 163 -3.18 -18.73 1.57
N SER A 164 -2.21 -19.64 1.61
CA SER A 164 -1.66 -20.17 2.87
C SER A 164 -0.94 -19.10 3.68
N PHE A 165 -0.15 -18.25 3.02
CA PHE A 165 0.50 -17.11 3.67
C PHE A 165 -0.53 -16.18 4.32
N LEU A 166 -1.61 -15.81 3.62
CA LEU A 166 -2.65 -14.95 4.17
C LEU A 166 -3.44 -15.63 5.30
N ALA A 167 -3.65 -16.93 5.21
CA ALA A 167 -4.33 -17.69 6.25
C ALA A 167 -3.52 -17.76 7.56
N GLU A 168 -2.19 -17.79 7.47
CA GLU A 168 -1.29 -17.88 8.61
C GLU A 168 -0.80 -16.50 9.09
N SER A 169 -0.86 -15.47 8.24
CA SER A 169 -0.30 -14.16 8.53
C SER A 169 -1.06 -13.41 9.62
N LYS A 170 -0.31 -12.62 10.40
CA LYS A 170 -0.83 -11.71 11.43
C LYS A 170 -1.22 -10.32 10.87
N LEU A 171 -1.23 -10.15 9.56
CA LEU A 171 -1.28 -8.88 8.85
C LEU A 171 -2.48 -7.98 9.13
N ALA A 172 -3.58 -8.52 9.55
CA ALA A 172 -4.83 -7.77 9.66
C ALA A 172 -5.23 -7.44 11.10
N GLY A 173 -4.38 -7.77 12.06
CA GLY A 173 -4.57 -7.37 13.47
C GLY A 173 -3.46 -6.39 13.85
N GLY A 174 -3.79 -5.25 14.49
CA GLY A 174 -2.78 -4.38 15.09
C GLY A 174 -1.84 -5.14 16.03
N GLU A 175 -0.77 -4.52 16.51
CA GLU A 175 0.24 -5.16 17.34
C GLU A 175 -0.38 -6.08 18.40
N GLY A 176 -0.09 -7.38 18.32
CA GLY A 176 -0.54 -8.42 19.24
C GLY A 176 -1.91 -9.07 18.95
N ALA A 177 -2.68 -8.63 17.95
CA ALA A 177 -3.96 -9.24 17.60
C ALA A 177 -3.82 -10.24 16.44
N ASN A 178 -4.36 -11.45 16.63
CA ASN A 178 -4.48 -12.42 15.55
C ASN A 178 -5.72 -12.01 14.70
N PRO A 179 -5.57 -11.68 13.39
CA PRO A 179 -6.69 -11.22 12.59
C PRO A 179 -7.78 -12.30 12.48
N SER A 180 -9.04 -11.85 12.43
CA SER A 180 -10.15 -12.77 12.22
C SER A 180 -10.04 -13.46 10.85
N LEU A 181 -10.62 -14.67 10.73
CA LEU A 181 -10.69 -15.37 9.44
C LEU A 181 -11.32 -14.49 8.37
N GLU A 182 -12.40 -13.77 8.72
CA GLU A 182 -13.09 -12.85 7.80
C GLU A 182 -12.15 -11.80 7.22
N LEU A 183 -11.29 -11.19 8.02
CA LEU A 183 -10.38 -10.15 7.57
C LEU A 183 -9.30 -10.70 6.62
N ARG A 184 -8.80 -11.90 6.89
CA ARG A 184 -7.85 -12.60 6.01
C ARG A 184 -8.51 -12.96 4.67
N VAL A 185 -9.75 -13.46 4.71
CA VAL A 185 -10.52 -13.76 3.51
C VAL A 185 -10.81 -12.50 2.71
N ARG A 186 -11.22 -11.39 3.33
CA ARG A 186 -11.41 -10.10 2.64
C ARG A 186 -10.12 -9.61 1.98
N ARG A 187 -8.98 -9.75 2.64
CA ARG A 187 -7.67 -9.41 2.05
C ARG A 187 -7.37 -10.27 0.82
N PHE A 188 -7.63 -11.57 0.90
CA PHE A 188 -7.47 -12.49 -0.22
C PHE A 188 -8.41 -12.15 -1.40
N VAL A 189 -9.68 -11.87 -1.13
CA VAL A 189 -10.65 -11.42 -2.15
C VAL A 189 -10.15 -10.15 -2.85
N GLY A 190 -9.66 -9.16 -2.11
CA GLY A 190 -9.09 -7.94 -2.67
C GLY A 190 -7.86 -8.17 -3.56
N LEU A 191 -7.08 -9.23 -3.32
CA LEU A 191 -6.01 -9.65 -4.23
C LEU A 191 -6.57 -10.29 -5.52
N LEU A 192 -7.57 -11.15 -5.39
CA LEU A 192 -8.21 -11.81 -6.54
C LEU A 192 -8.84 -10.82 -7.52
N GLU A 193 -9.44 -9.74 -7.02
CA GLU A 193 -10.05 -8.69 -7.85
C GLU A 193 -9.03 -8.00 -8.77
N ARG A 194 -7.75 -7.96 -8.37
CA ARG A 194 -6.66 -7.32 -9.11
C ARG A 194 -6.02 -8.22 -10.17
N ILE A 195 -6.36 -9.50 -10.20
CA ILE A 195 -5.83 -10.45 -11.18
C ILE A 195 -6.67 -10.36 -12.45
N GLU A 196 -6.06 -9.91 -13.54
CA GLU A 196 -6.74 -9.74 -14.84
C GLU A 196 -7.03 -11.10 -15.51
N ASP A 197 -6.07 -12.04 -15.45
CA ASP A 197 -6.21 -13.38 -16.06
C ASP A 197 -7.30 -14.19 -15.33
N PRO A 198 -8.41 -14.54 -16.01
CA PRO A 198 -9.53 -15.26 -15.40
C PRO A 198 -9.17 -16.69 -15.01
N ILE A 199 -8.26 -17.36 -15.73
CA ILE A 199 -7.84 -18.73 -15.43
C ILE A 199 -7.02 -18.72 -14.14
N ARG A 200 -6.05 -17.83 -14.06
CA ARG A 200 -5.21 -17.68 -12.87
C ARG A 200 -6.03 -17.30 -11.65
N ARG A 201 -6.93 -16.32 -11.79
CA ARG A 201 -7.86 -15.93 -10.72
C ARG A 201 -8.69 -17.11 -10.23
N ARG A 202 -9.20 -17.95 -11.16
CA ARG A 202 -9.98 -19.13 -10.81
C ARG A 202 -9.17 -20.18 -10.06
N LEU A 203 -7.94 -20.44 -10.49
CA LEU A 203 -7.04 -21.41 -9.83
C LEU A 203 -6.70 -20.95 -8.39
N LEU A 204 -6.37 -19.67 -8.22
CA LEU A 204 -6.10 -19.09 -6.89
C LEU A 204 -7.35 -19.11 -6.01
N LEU A 205 -8.54 -18.80 -6.56
CA LEU A 205 -9.81 -18.84 -5.84
C LEU A 205 -10.08 -20.25 -5.31
N ARG A 206 -9.93 -21.27 -6.17
CA ARG A 206 -10.08 -22.68 -5.76
C ARG A 206 -9.11 -23.03 -4.63
N ARG A 207 -7.84 -22.68 -4.79
CA ARG A 207 -6.82 -22.91 -3.76
C ARG A 207 -7.14 -22.18 -2.45
N GLY A 208 -7.63 -20.93 -2.54
CA GLY A 208 -8.07 -20.17 -1.37
C GLY A 208 -9.26 -20.82 -0.66
N ALA A 209 -10.25 -21.34 -1.40
CA ALA A 209 -11.38 -22.07 -0.83
C ALA A 209 -10.91 -23.28 0.01
N GLU A 210 -9.97 -24.05 -0.51
CA GLU A 210 -9.36 -25.17 0.21
C GLU A 210 -8.66 -24.73 1.50
N VAL A 211 -7.82 -23.67 1.42
CA VAL A 211 -7.00 -23.17 2.54
C VAL A 211 -7.85 -22.53 3.64
N PHE A 212 -8.85 -21.72 3.27
CA PHE A 212 -9.73 -21.03 4.24
C PHE A 212 -10.87 -21.92 4.74
N GLY A 213 -11.04 -23.14 4.19
CA GLY A 213 -12.15 -24.02 4.56
C GLY A 213 -13.53 -23.48 4.16
N LEU A 214 -13.60 -22.78 3.02
CA LEU A 214 -14.82 -22.15 2.49
C LEU A 214 -15.24 -22.83 1.18
N GLU A 215 -16.55 -22.77 0.86
CA GLU A 215 -17.01 -23.17 -0.46
C GLU A 215 -16.53 -22.16 -1.53
N GLU A 216 -16.14 -22.65 -2.71
CA GLU A 216 -15.74 -21.78 -3.84
C GLU A 216 -16.83 -20.76 -4.20
N ALA A 217 -18.12 -21.15 -4.07
CA ALA A 217 -19.25 -20.28 -4.36
C ALA A 217 -19.26 -19.02 -3.48
N VAL A 218 -18.95 -19.15 -2.19
CA VAL A 218 -18.88 -18.04 -1.23
C VAL A 218 -17.77 -17.04 -1.63
N LEU A 219 -16.60 -17.56 -1.98
CA LEU A 219 -15.49 -16.68 -2.44
C LEU A 219 -15.80 -16.03 -3.80
N MET A 220 -16.47 -16.76 -4.71
CA MET A 220 -16.91 -16.19 -5.99
C MET A 220 -17.92 -15.07 -5.82
N GLU A 221 -18.89 -15.26 -4.94
CA GLU A 221 -19.88 -14.23 -4.61
C GLU A 221 -19.21 -13.00 -4.01
N ALA A 222 -18.27 -13.18 -3.09
CA ALA A 222 -17.50 -12.10 -2.49
C ALA A 222 -16.70 -11.30 -3.54
N VAL A 223 -16.03 -11.97 -4.49
CA VAL A 223 -15.30 -11.32 -5.60
C VAL A 223 -16.24 -10.57 -6.55
N GLN A 224 -17.43 -11.15 -6.83
CA GLN A 224 -18.42 -10.51 -7.70
C GLN A 224 -19.16 -9.36 -7.02
N GLY A 225 -19.41 -9.48 -5.72
CA GLY A 225 -20.06 -8.46 -4.90
C GLY A 225 -19.18 -7.21 -4.71
N GLY A 226 -17.86 -7.39 -4.62
CA GLY A 226 -16.89 -6.28 -4.58
C GLY A 226 -16.83 -5.48 -5.89
N SER A 227 -17.03 -6.14 -7.05
CA SER A 227 -17.06 -5.49 -8.36
C SER A 227 -18.41 -4.84 -8.72
N GLY A 228 -19.48 -5.11 -7.94
CA GLY A 228 -20.86 -4.66 -8.22
C GLY A 228 -21.17 -3.22 -7.80
N GLY A 229 -20.22 -2.47 -7.21
CA GLY A 229 -20.40 -1.07 -6.81
C GLY A 229 -20.35 -0.03 -7.94
N ARG A 230 -20.14 -0.44 -9.21
CA ARG A 230 -20.15 0.47 -10.37
C ARG A 230 -21.12 0.00 -11.45
N GLY A 231 -22.34 0.51 -11.36
CA GLY A 231 -23.20 0.71 -12.53
C GLY A 231 -24.10 -0.43 -12.97
N LYS A 232 -25.29 -0.57 -12.36
CA LYS A 232 -26.52 -0.87 -13.11
C LYS A 232 -27.68 -0.08 -12.52
N LYS A 233 -27.93 1.11 -13.03
CA LYS A 233 -29.25 1.73 -13.05
C LYS A 233 -30.06 1.07 -14.17
N GLY A 234 -31.23 0.57 -13.83
CA GLY A 234 -32.30 0.44 -14.79
C GLY A 234 -32.95 -0.94 -14.90
N SER A 235 -33.86 -1.28 -14.02
CA SER A 235 -35.08 -1.99 -14.43
C SER A 235 -36.22 -1.59 -13.50
N LYS A 236 -37.28 -1.02 -14.11
CA LYS A 236 -38.48 -0.57 -13.46
C LYS A 236 -39.29 -1.79 -12.96
N ALA A 237 -39.56 -1.83 -11.67
CA ALA A 237 -40.65 -2.64 -11.14
C ALA A 237 -41.66 -1.73 -10.43
N ARG A 238 -42.94 -1.97 -10.72
CA ARG A 238 -44.15 -1.25 -10.32
C ARG A 238 -44.36 -1.28 -8.80
N PRO A 239 -44.99 -0.24 -8.21
CA PRO A 239 -45.22 -0.17 -6.76
C PRO A 239 -46.38 -1.08 -6.32
N VAL A 240 -46.17 -1.84 -5.27
CA VAL A 240 -47.22 -2.52 -4.51
C VAL A 240 -47.35 -1.79 -3.16
N ALA A 241 -48.59 -1.45 -2.81
CA ALA A 241 -48.99 -0.68 -1.63
C ALA A 241 -48.74 -1.42 -0.31
N PRO A 242 -48.52 -0.69 0.80
CA PRO A 242 -48.28 -1.30 2.11
C PRO A 242 -49.55 -1.68 2.85
N PRO A 243 -49.54 -2.75 3.68
CA PRO A 243 -50.60 -3.00 4.67
C PRO A 243 -50.31 -2.29 5.99
N PRO A 244 -51.32 -2.06 6.82
CA PRO A 244 -51.32 -1.13 7.93
C PRO A 244 -50.68 -1.67 9.22
N SER A 245 -50.16 -0.73 10.02
CA SER A 245 -49.61 -0.96 11.35
C SER A 245 -50.68 -1.32 12.39
N PRO A 246 -50.34 -2.06 13.44
CA PRO A 246 -50.99 -1.91 14.73
C PRO A 246 -50.09 -1.27 15.79
N VAL A 247 -50.74 -0.47 16.59
CA VAL A 247 -50.26 0.32 17.71
C VAL A 247 -50.12 -0.58 18.96
N GLY A 248 -49.09 -0.34 19.77
CA GLY A 248 -49.21 -0.40 21.20
C GLY A 248 -48.25 -1.25 22.00
N ALA A 249 -47.65 -0.59 22.96
CA ALA A 249 -47.23 -0.99 24.31
C ALA A 249 -45.83 -1.53 24.56
N SER A 250 -44.98 -0.63 25.04
CA SER A 250 -44.23 -0.58 26.32
C SER A 250 -43.41 -1.76 26.83
N ALA A 251 -42.23 -1.38 27.21
CA ALA A 251 -41.41 -1.70 28.39
C ALA A 251 -40.24 -2.68 28.27
N SER A 252 -39.08 -2.04 28.43
CA SER A 252 -37.93 -2.40 29.28
C SER A 252 -37.14 -3.69 29.02
N ALA A 253 -35.89 -3.48 28.81
CA ALA A 253 -34.73 -4.01 29.47
C ALA A 253 -33.59 -4.43 28.50
N GLY A 254 -32.46 -3.76 28.63
CA GLY A 254 -31.16 -4.41 28.54
C GLY A 254 -30.71 -4.84 27.14
N ALA A 255 -30.38 -3.88 26.26
CA ALA A 255 -29.56 -4.17 25.09
C ALA A 255 -28.11 -3.82 25.39
N ALA A 256 -27.25 -4.82 25.26
CA ALA A 256 -25.81 -4.62 25.17
C ALA A 256 -25.46 -3.67 24.00
N PRO A 257 -24.37 -2.88 24.08
CA PRO A 257 -24.04 -1.95 23.04
C PRO A 257 -23.70 -2.68 21.72
N PRO A 258 -24.08 -2.10 20.58
CA PRO A 258 -23.76 -2.70 19.28
C PRO A 258 -22.26 -2.73 19.05
N THR A 259 -21.76 -3.87 18.64
CA THR A 259 -20.40 -4.07 18.14
C THR A 259 -20.12 -3.07 17.02
N GLU A 260 -19.16 -2.18 17.28
CA GLU A 260 -18.69 -1.15 16.36
C GLU A 260 -18.25 -1.76 15.03
N GLY A 261 -18.90 -1.34 13.96
CA GLY A 261 -18.51 -1.65 12.59
C GLY A 261 -17.11 -1.08 12.30
N ALA A 262 -16.27 -1.88 11.72
CA ALA A 262 -14.95 -1.47 11.25
C ALA A 262 -15.09 -0.27 10.31
N ILE A 263 -14.58 0.90 10.73
CA ILE A 263 -14.54 2.11 9.91
C ILE A 263 -13.47 1.89 8.84
N SER A 264 -13.89 1.89 7.58
CA SER A 264 -12.96 1.93 6.45
C SER A 264 -12.21 3.26 6.49
N LEU A 265 -10.90 3.21 6.70
CA LEU A 265 -10.04 4.39 6.64
C LEU A 265 -10.08 5.01 5.24
N PRO A 266 -9.95 6.35 5.14
CA PRO A 266 -9.89 7.04 3.85
C PRO A 266 -8.75 6.52 2.97
N ALA A 267 -8.97 6.49 1.67
CA ALA A 267 -8.06 5.86 0.72
C ALA A 267 -6.71 6.57 0.50
N ASP A 268 -6.51 7.80 0.97
CA ASP A 268 -5.25 8.53 0.77
C ASP A 268 -4.43 8.62 2.07
N PRO A 269 -3.28 7.91 2.16
CA PRO A 269 -2.42 7.95 3.34
C PRO A 269 -1.89 9.35 3.69
N ILE A 270 -1.74 10.24 2.70
CA ILE A 270 -1.29 11.61 2.94
C ILE A 270 -2.41 12.44 3.61
N GLU A 271 -3.68 12.22 3.22
CA GLU A 271 -4.82 12.84 3.92
C GLU A 271 -4.93 12.35 5.36
N GLN A 272 -4.64 11.09 5.62
CA GLN A 272 -4.64 10.51 6.97
C GLN A 272 -3.52 11.12 7.83
N GLU A 273 -2.30 11.18 7.32
CA GLU A 273 -1.17 11.81 8.01
C GLU A 273 -1.45 13.27 8.32
N LEU A 274 -1.96 14.04 7.34
CA LEU A 274 -2.32 15.44 7.52
C LEU A 274 -3.41 15.61 8.56
N ALA A 275 -4.46 14.78 8.54
CA ALA A 275 -5.56 14.84 9.51
C ALA A 275 -5.08 14.54 10.94
N GLY A 276 -4.23 13.53 11.11
CA GLY A 276 -3.63 13.21 12.40
C GLY A 276 -2.79 14.36 12.97
N ARG A 277 -1.98 15.02 12.14
CA ARG A 277 -1.19 16.20 12.53
C ARG A 277 -2.05 17.39 12.87
N VAL A 278 -3.13 17.65 12.14
CA VAL A 278 -4.11 18.70 12.44
C VAL A 278 -4.74 18.52 13.83
N LEU A 279 -4.96 17.28 14.24
CA LEU A 279 -5.53 16.98 15.57
C LEU A 279 -4.51 17.13 16.70
N THR A 280 -3.21 17.02 16.45
CA THR A 280 -2.18 16.96 17.49
C THR A 280 -1.21 18.13 17.49
N GLU A 281 -1.12 18.88 16.41
CA GLU A 281 -0.10 19.90 16.19
C GLU A 281 -0.74 21.25 15.82
N GLU A 282 -0.60 22.26 16.67
CA GLU A 282 -1.16 23.61 16.46
C GLU A 282 -0.65 24.24 15.14
N GLY A 283 0.63 24.01 14.79
CA GLY A 283 1.21 24.49 13.54
C GLY A 283 0.56 23.89 12.31
N ALA A 284 0.31 22.58 12.31
CA ALA A 284 -0.37 21.91 11.21
C ALA A 284 -1.82 22.36 11.06
N PHE A 285 -2.52 22.54 12.18
CA PHE A 285 -3.87 23.08 12.19
C PHE A 285 -3.91 24.49 11.57
N ALA A 286 -3.05 25.40 12.01
CA ALA A 286 -2.97 26.77 11.50
C ALA A 286 -2.67 26.80 9.99
N GLU A 287 -1.74 25.96 9.50
CA GLU A 287 -1.41 25.89 8.08
C GLU A 287 -2.60 25.40 7.24
N VAL A 288 -3.32 24.36 7.71
CA VAL A 288 -4.51 23.86 7.00
C VAL A 288 -5.63 24.92 6.97
N VAL A 289 -5.83 25.68 8.04
CA VAL A 289 -6.79 26.79 8.07
C VAL A 289 -6.41 27.86 7.05
N ASP A 290 -5.15 28.25 6.98
CA ASP A 290 -4.64 29.24 6.02
C ASP A 290 -4.81 28.78 4.56
N GLN A 291 -4.79 27.46 4.31
CA GLN A 291 -4.97 26.86 2.99
C GLN A 291 -6.44 26.49 2.66
N GLY A 292 -7.40 26.89 3.48
CA GLY A 292 -8.83 26.72 3.23
C GLY A 292 -9.54 25.70 4.13
N GLY A 293 -8.89 25.17 5.17
CA GLY A 293 -9.51 24.29 6.17
C GLY A 293 -9.95 22.95 5.61
N ALA A 294 -11.23 22.61 5.80
CA ALA A 294 -11.81 21.33 5.40
C ALA A 294 -11.66 21.00 3.90
N ILE A 295 -11.46 22.00 3.03
CA ILE A 295 -11.28 21.81 1.57
C ILE A 295 -10.00 21.04 1.25
N CYS A 296 -9.01 21.07 2.15
CA CYS A 296 -7.78 20.28 2.02
C CYS A 296 -8.06 18.77 1.99
N PHE A 297 -9.19 18.30 2.51
CA PHE A 297 -9.57 16.90 2.61
C PHE A 297 -10.67 16.53 1.59
N ARG A 298 -10.48 15.47 0.82
CA ARG A 298 -11.52 14.88 -0.05
C ARG A 298 -12.36 13.84 0.68
N SER A 299 -11.78 13.18 1.65
CA SER A 299 -12.46 12.16 2.45
C SER A 299 -13.53 12.80 3.32
N GLU A 300 -14.78 12.39 3.09
CA GLU A 300 -15.93 12.86 3.87
C GLU A 300 -15.77 12.53 5.38
N PRO A 301 -15.38 11.31 5.78
CA PRO A 301 -15.15 10.99 7.20
C PRO A 301 -14.09 11.87 7.87
N LEU A 302 -13.04 12.27 7.15
CA LEU A 302 -12.02 13.18 7.71
C LEU A 302 -12.53 14.61 7.83
N ARG A 303 -13.29 15.08 6.85
CA ARG A 303 -13.93 16.40 6.94
C ARG A 303 -14.90 16.47 8.11
N ASP A 304 -15.74 15.45 8.27
CA ASP A 304 -16.72 15.40 9.37
C ASP A 304 -16.04 15.36 10.74
N LEU A 305 -14.92 14.65 10.85
CA LEU A 305 -14.11 14.60 12.06
C LEU A 305 -13.48 15.96 12.40
N LEU A 306 -13.00 16.71 11.41
CA LEU A 306 -12.22 17.94 11.59
C LEU A 306 -13.06 19.24 11.56
N ASN A 307 -14.22 19.20 10.91
CA ASN A 307 -15.11 20.37 10.76
C ASN A 307 -15.45 21.10 12.07
N PRO A 308 -15.71 20.44 13.20
CA PRO A 308 -15.99 21.15 14.46
C PRO A 308 -14.86 22.10 14.84
N TRP A 309 -13.61 21.66 14.71
CA TRP A 309 -12.42 22.40 15.08
C TRP A 309 -12.12 23.55 14.11
N PHE A 310 -12.33 23.34 12.82
CA PHE A 310 -12.22 24.41 11.82
C PHE A 310 -13.28 25.49 12.06
N GLY A 311 -14.49 25.13 12.52
CA GLY A 311 -15.53 26.05 12.90
C GLY A 311 -15.19 26.88 14.14
N GLU A 312 -14.47 26.32 15.09
CA GLU A 312 -13.98 26.99 16.30
C GLU A 312 -12.67 27.76 16.08
N GLY A 313 -11.98 27.55 14.98
CA GLY A 313 -10.72 28.22 14.63
C GLY A 313 -9.52 27.81 15.49
N ARG A 314 -9.59 26.67 16.18
CA ARG A 314 -8.52 26.13 17.04
C ARG A 314 -8.40 24.62 16.95
N ALA A 315 -7.21 24.10 17.19
CA ALA A 315 -6.99 22.68 17.35
C ALA A 315 -7.65 22.14 18.64
N PRO A 316 -7.99 20.83 18.71
CA PRO A 316 -8.54 20.21 19.91
C PRO A 316 -7.57 20.31 21.09
N LEU A 317 -8.12 20.56 22.28
CA LEU A 317 -7.35 20.51 23.53
C LEU A 317 -7.04 19.04 23.91
N GLN A 318 -6.06 18.84 24.80
CA GLN A 318 -5.64 17.48 25.18
C GLN A 318 -6.77 16.62 25.76
N ASP A 319 -7.67 17.20 26.53
CA ASP A 319 -8.82 16.47 27.09
C ASP A 319 -9.86 16.15 26.02
N GLU A 320 -10.13 17.07 25.09
CA GLU A 320 -11.01 16.87 23.93
C GLU A 320 -10.44 15.78 23.00
N LEU A 321 -9.13 15.78 22.80
CA LEU A 321 -8.45 14.75 22.02
C LEU A 321 -8.54 13.36 22.70
N ARG A 322 -8.45 13.33 24.04
CA ARG A 322 -8.64 12.10 24.82
C ARG A 322 -10.06 11.54 24.67
N ASP A 323 -11.05 12.42 24.70
CA ASP A 323 -12.46 12.03 24.50
C ASP A 323 -12.71 11.55 23.07
N LEU A 324 -12.12 12.19 22.07
CA LEU A 324 -12.15 11.73 20.68
C LEU A 324 -11.49 10.36 20.51
N LEU A 325 -10.36 10.12 21.15
CA LEU A 325 -9.70 8.80 21.14
C LEU A 325 -10.55 7.71 21.78
N ALA A 326 -11.31 8.04 22.84
CA ALA A 326 -12.21 7.10 23.48
C ALA A 326 -13.42 6.75 22.59
N GLN A 327 -13.96 7.73 21.88
CA GLN A 327 -15.23 7.63 21.15
C GLN A 327 -15.08 7.29 19.67
N SER A 328 -13.95 7.67 19.03
CA SER A 328 -13.74 7.51 17.59
C SER A 328 -12.66 6.50 17.25
N PRO A 329 -13.01 5.34 16.67
CA PRO A 329 -12.03 4.39 16.12
C PRO A 329 -11.18 5.01 15.00
N LEU A 330 -11.75 5.93 14.21
CA LEU A 330 -11.04 6.66 13.17
C LEU A 330 -9.89 7.50 13.76
N THR A 331 -10.15 8.24 14.83
CA THR A 331 -9.13 9.04 15.52
C THR A 331 -8.01 8.16 16.08
N ARG A 332 -8.34 7.03 16.68
CA ARG A 332 -7.34 6.05 17.17
C ARG A 332 -6.42 5.57 16.05
N SER A 333 -6.99 5.23 14.90
CA SER A 333 -6.22 4.77 13.75
C SER A 333 -5.32 5.86 13.16
N LEU A 334 -5.82 7.09 13.03
CA LEU A 334 -5.04 8.23 12.53
C LEU A 334 -3.84 8.55 13.41
N LEU A 335 -4.01 8.50 14.75
CA LEU A 335 -2.94 8.84 15.68
C LEU A 335 -1.95 7.70 15.91
N ALA A 336 -2.34 6.43 15.67
CA ALA A 336 -1.45 5.29 15.75
C ALA A 336 -0.37 5.27 14.65
N GLU A 337 -0.64 5.92 13.51
CA GLU A 337 0.27 5.97 12.37
C GLU A 337 1.21 7.19 12.38
N LEU A 338 1.02 8.11 13.33
CA LEU A 338 1.86 9.31 13.41
C LEU A 338 3.20 9.01 14.08
N PRO A 339 4.32 9.51 13.51
CA PRO A 339 5.62 9.46 14.17
C PRO A 339 5.55 10.23 15.49
N GLN A 340 5.86 9.55 16.60
CA GLN A 340 5.98 10.21 17.91
C GLN A 340 7.34 10.91 18.00
N GLU A 341 7.41 12.15 17.53
CA GLU A 341 8.60 13.00 17.70
C GLU A 341 8.33 14.08 18.76
N ALA A 342 8.98 13.92 19.90
CA ALA A 342 8.94 14.92 20.98
C ALA A 342 9.78 16.16 20.58
N GLY A 343 9.21 17.35 20.71
CA GLY A 343 9.96 18.63 20.61
C GLY A 343 9.85 19.37 19.27
N ARG A 344 8.85 19.08 18.44
CA ARG A 344 8.58 19.86 17.21
C ARG A 344 8.17 21.30 17.53
N THR A 345 8.72 22.25 16.78
CA THR A 345 8.30 23.66 16.85
C THR A 345 7.05 23.87 15.98
N VAL A 346 6.26 24.90 16.30
CA VAL A 346 5.09 25.31 15.49
C VAL A 346 5.49 25.56 14.03
N GLU A 347 6.64 26.18 13.81
CA GLU A 347 7.17 26.49 12.46
C GLU A 347 7.49 25.21 11.66
N THR A 348 8.13 24.22 12.30
CA THR A 348 8.42 22.92 11.67
C THR A 348 7.13 22.19 11.30
N SER A 349 6.16 22.18 12.21
CA SER A 349 4.85 21.57 11.98
C SER A 349 4.08 22.24 10.83
N ARG A 350 4.11 23.56 10.73
CA ARG A 350 3.54 24.31 9.60
C ARG A 350 4.19 23.94 8.27
N LYS A 351 5.52 23.87 8.24
CA LYS A 351 6.26 23.49 7.03
C LYS A 351 5.90 22.09 6.57
N GLU A 352 5.90 21.13 7.47
CA GLU A 352 5.54 19.74 7.15
C GLU A 352 4.09 19.60 6.67
N ALA A 353 3.15 20.31 7.29
CA ALA A 353 1.76 20.34 6.84
C ALA A 353 1.63 20.93 5.43
N ARG A 354 2.36 22.01 5.13
CA ARG A 354 2.42 22.62 3.80
C ARG A 354 2.95 21.64 2.76
N ASP A 355 4.01 20.91 3.07
CA ASP A 355 4.58 19.90 2.19
C ASP A 355 3.60 18.73 1.93
N LEU A 356 2.85 18.31 2.95
CA LEU A 356 1.78 17.30 2.79
C LEU A 356 0.65 17.81 1.90
N ILE A 357 0.17 19.05 2.09
CA ILE A 357 -0.87 19.65 1.26
C ILE A 357 -0.40 19.74 -0.19
N GLN A 358 0.83 20.20 -0.42
CA GLN A 358 1.40 20.27 -1.77
C GLN A 358 1.46 18.89 -2.44
N ARG A 359 1.91 17.87 -1.72
CA ARG A 359 1.95 16.48 -2.23
C ARG A 359 0.56 15.93 -2.55
N LEU A 360 -0.45 16.25 -1.74
CA LEU A 360 -1.85 15.91 -1.99
C LEU A 360 -2.34 16.53 -3.30
N GLU A 361 -2.11 17.82 -3.47
CA GLU A 361 -2.54 18.55 -4.67
C GLU A 361 -1.84 18.06 -5.93
N GLU A 362 -0.52 17.81 -5.89
CA GLU A 362 0.21 17.21 -7.02
C GLU A 362 -0.34 15.83 -7.37
N ARG A 363 -0.66 15.02 -6.37
CA ARG A 363 -1.23 13.68 -6.59
C ARG A 363 -2.61 13.76 -7.23
N ARG A 364 -3.43 14.73 -6.79
CA ARG A 364 -4.75 15.02 -7.35
C ARG A 364 -4.67 15.47 -8.80
N LEU A 365 -3.73 16.38 -9.12
CA LEU A 365 -3.49 16.81 -10.49
C LEU A 365 -3.04 15.67 -11.40
N LYS A 366 -2.10 14.84 -10.93
CA LYS A 366 -1.65 13.65 -11.66
C LYS A 366 -2.79 12.66 -11.93
N ALA A 367 -3.65 12.42 -10.94
CA ALA A 367 -4.82 11.54 -11.11
C ALA A 367 -5.82 12.12 -12.11
N SER A 368 -6.09 13.43 -12.07
CA SER A 368 -6.98 14.11 -13.03
C SER A 368 -6.42 14.06 -14.47
N ILE A 369 -5.12 14.26 -14.64
CA ILE A 369 -4.45 14.13 -15.94
C ILE A 369 -4.58 12.70 -16.48
N GLN A 370 -4.44 11.67 -15.63
CA GLN A 370 -4.62 10.29 -16.04
C GLN A 370 -6.04 9.98 -16.52
N VAL A 371 -7.05 10.53 -15.85
CA VAL A 371 -8.46 10.39 -16.26
C VAL A 371 -8.69 11.06 -17.62
N LEU A 372 -8.14 12.27 -17.82
CA LEU A 372 -8.22 12.97 -19.10
C LEU A 372 -7.48 12.25 -20.23
N ASP A 373 -6.31 11.67 -19.95
CA ASP A 373 -5.58 10.85 -20.93
C ASP A 373 -6.38 9.61 -21.37
N GLN A 374 -7.17 9.04 -20.48
CA GLN A 374 -8.08 7.95 -20.83
C GLN A 374 -9.26 8.45 -21.68
N ALA A 375 -9.87 9.56 -21.28
CA ALA A 375 -10.99 10.16 -22.02
C ALA A 375 -10.56 10.63 -23.44
N ILE A 376 -9.35 11.17 -23.58
CA ILE A 376 -8.76 11.54 -24.89
C ILE A 376 -8.63 10.31 -25.79
N ARG A 377 -8.05 9.21 -25.28
CA ARG A 377 -7.94 7.96 -26.05
C ARG A 377 -9.29 7.39 -26.49
N GLU A 378 -10.31 7.58 -25.67
CA GLU A 378 -11.67 7.13 -25.98
C GLU A 378 -12.34 8.02 -27.04
N ALA A 379 -12.17 9.35 -26.94
CA ALA A 379 -12.63 10.31 -27.96
C ALA A 379 -11.91 10.10 -29.31
N GLU A 380 -10.61 9.81 -29.32
CA GLU A 380 -9.85 9.45 -30.52
C GLU A 380 -10.40 8.18 -31.20
N ARG A 381 -10.70 7.14 -30.43
CA ARG A 381 -11.28 5.87 -30.93
C ARG A 381 -12.69 6.07 -31.52
N SER A 382 -13.49 6.90 -30.87
CA SER A 382 -14.86 7.20 -31.30
C SER A 382 -14.94 8.28 -32.41
N ARG A 383 -13.81 8.91 -32.78
CA ARG A 383 -13.71 10.03 -33.72
C ARG A 383 -14.57 11.23 -33.31
N ASP A 384 -14.71 11.48 -32.01
CA ASP A 384 -15.42 12.64 -31.47
C ASP A 384 -14.51 13.87 -31.45
N GLU A 385 -14.37 14.54 -32.58
CA GLU A 385 -13.55 15.75 -32.72
C GLU A 385 -14.04 16.90 -31.83
N GLY A 386 -15.34 16.95 -31.53
CA GLY A 386 -15.92 18.00 -30.68
C GLY A 386 -15.51 17.93 -29.22
N SER A 387 -15.33 16.72 -28.67
CA SER A 387 -14.86 16.50 -27.31
C SER A 387 -13.35 16.51 -27.22
N LEU A 388 -12.65 16.02 -28.23
CA LEU A 388 -11.21 15.87 -28.28
C LEU A 388 -10.48 17.20 -28.03
N GLY A 389 -10.85 18.25 -28.71
CA GLY A 389 -10.22 19.57 -28.54
C GLY A 389 -10.35 20.13 -27.11
N ARG A 390 -11.52 19.94 -26.48
CA ARG A 390 -11.78 20.39 -25.13
C ARG A 390 -10.95 19.59 -24.09
N LEU A 391 -10.91 18.27 -24.22
CA LEU A 391 -10.16 17.38 -23.34
C LEU A 391 -8.65 17.65 -23.41
N ILE A 392 -8.10 17.89 -24.59
CA ILE A 392 -6.69 18.24 -24.79
C ILE A 392 -6.38 19.60 -24.14
N ALA A 393 -7.24 20.59 -24.27
CA ALA A 393 -7.05 21.90 -23.66
C ALA A 393 -7.07 21.80 -22.13
N GLU A 394 -8.02 21.08 -21.55
CA GLU A 394 -8.14 20.85 -20.13
C GLU A 394 -6.92 20.09 -19.56
N ARG A 395 -6.49 19.03 -20.25
CA ARG A 395 -5.27 18.30 -19.90
C ARG A 395 -4.03 19.20 -19.87
N ARG A 396 -3.91 20.08 -20.87
CA ARG A 396 -2.78 21.02 -20.97
C ARG A 396 -2.77 22.02 -19.81
N ASP A 397 -3.93 22.52 -19.42
CA ASP A 397 -4.07 23.42 -18.26
C ASP A 397 -3.64 22.73 -16.96
N LEU A 398 -4.11 21.52 -16.71
CA LEU A 398 -3.71 20.75 -15.52
C LEU A 398 -2.21 20.41 -15.53
N ALA A 399 -1.65 20.07 -16.69
CA ALA A 399 -0.21 19.80 -16.81
C ALA A 399 0.64 21.04 -16.54
N SER A 400 0.19 22.22 -16.97
CA SER A 400 0.84 23.50 -16.66
C SER A 400 0.80 23.80 -15.16
N LYS A 401 -0.35 23.61 -14.51
CA LYS A 401 -0.49 23.77 -13.05
C LYS A 401 0.43 22.83 -12.28
N LEU A 402 0.56 21.58 -12.71
CA LEU A 402 1.46 20.61 -12.12
C LEU A 402 2.93 21.04 -12.26
N HIS A 403 3.32 21.51 -13.45
CA HIS A 403 4.70 21.97 -13.72
C HIS A 403 5.09 23.19 -12.87
N THR A 404 4.20 24.18 -12.76
CA THR A 404 4.44 25.38 -11.96
C THR A 404 4.66 25.05 -10.49
N ARG A 405 3.88 24.09 -9.93
CA ARG A 405 4.02 23.65 -8.53
C ARG A 405 5.28 22.83 -8.28
N SER A 406 5.62 21.90 -9.18
CA SER A 406 6.85 21.10 -9.05
C SER A 406 8.13 21.96 -9.13
N SER A 407 8.07 23.11 -9.82
CA SER A 407 9.20 24.04 -9.92
C SER A 407 9.40 24.86 -8.63
N HIS A 408 8.36 25.11 -7.85
CA HIS A 408 8.45 25.80 -6.55
C HIS A 408 9.04 24.89 -5.46
N SER A 409 8.81 23.58 -5.55
CA SER A 409 9.38 22.59 -4.61
C SER A 409 10.89 22.38 -4.77
N ALA A 410 11.48 22.80 -5.89
CA ALA A 410 12.92 22.62 -6.17
C ALA A 410 13.79 23.78 -5.68
N ILE A 411 13.19 24.84 -5.11
CA ILE A 411 13.89 26.09 -4.73
C ILE A 411 13.95 26.28 -3.20
N HIS A 412 13.29 25.43 -2.42
CA HIS A 412 13.29 25.44 -0.96
C HIS A 412 13.74 24.09 -0.39
#